data_43d419df26020529ddf0603a467c7a1e
#
_entry.id   43d419df26020529ddf0603a467c7a1e
#
_cell.length_a   1.000
_cell.length_b   1.000
_cell.length_c   1.000
_cell.angle_alpha   90.00
_cell.angle_beta   90.00
_cell.angle_gamma   90.00
#
_symmetry.space_group_name_H-M   'P 1'
#
loop_
_entity.id
_entity.type
_entity.pdbx_description
1 polymer ?
#
loop_
_entity_poly.entity_id
_entity_poly.type
_entity_poly.pdbx_seq_one_letter_code
_entity_poly.pdbx_strand_id
1 'polypeptide(L)'
;MQEKRINLLIVDDEIVTTEVLKEQIDRARLGIDRIYTAYNTDMAREVLGSAEIDMILCDIEMPKENGLELLEWIRKAQRDIEFLFLTSHEKFEYAFGAVKTALPIIY
;
A
#
# COMPACT_ATOMS: atom_id res chain seq x y z
N MET A 1 24.86 14.49 -5.64
CA MET A 1 23.44 14.51 -6.00
C MET A 1 22.68 13.63 -5.04
N GLN A 2 21.61 14.15 -4.49
CA GLN A 2 20.80 13.38 -3.53
C GLN A 2 19.78 12.53 -4.25
N GLU A 3 19.68 11.28 -3.85
CA GLU A 3 18.63 10.42 -4.34
C GLU A 3 17.31 10.82 -3.70
N LYS A 4 16.26 10.74 -4.48
CA LYS A 4 14.93 10.99 -3.96
C LYS A 4 14.56 9.87 -3.00
N ARG A 5 14.15 10.23 -1.80
CA ARG A 5 13.63 9.28 -0.82
C ARG A 5 12.12 9.20 -0.95
N ILE A 6 11.60 8.03 -0.71
CA ILE A 6 10.18 7.78 -0.86
C ILE A 6 9.53 7.52 0.50
N ASN A 7 8.27 7.91 0.59
CA ASN A 7 7.44 7.61 1.74
C ASN A 7 6.49 6.49 1.39
N LEU A 8 6.44 5.49 2.27
CA LEU A 8 5.66 4.28 2.07
C LEU A 8 4.47 4.27 3.02
N LEU A 9 3.30 3.90 2.51
CA LEU A 9 2.13 3.63 3.33
C LEU A 9 1.80 2.14 3.24
N ILE A 10 1.67 1.49 4.38
CA ILE A 10 1.25 0.10 4.47
C ILE A 10 -0.19 0.08 4.98
N VAL A 11 -1.09 -0.56 4.24
CA VAL A 11 -2.50 -0.64 4.57
C VAL A 11 -2.88 -2.11 4.75
N ASP A 12 -3.20 -2.50 5.98
CA ASP A 12 -3.56 -3.87 6.31
C ASP A 12 -4.32 -3.83 7.63
N ASP A 13 -5.45 -4.54 7.72
CA ASP A 13 -6.25 -4.56 8.94
C ASP A 13 -5.62 -5.40 10.06
N GLU A 14 -4.59 -6.17 9.75
CA GLU A 14 -3.85 -6.92 10.77
C GLU A 14 -2.64 -6.11 11.24
N ILE A 15 -2.73 -5.63 12.46
CA ILE A 15 -1.67 -4.80 13.04
C ILE A 15 -0.33 -5.53 13.07
N VAL A 16 -0.36 -6.82 13.42
CA VAL A 16 0.86 -7.63 13.47
C VAL A 16 1.55 -7.68 12.10
N THR A 17 0.78 -7.83 11.04
CA THR A 17 1.33 -7.85 9.68
C THR A 17 2.05 -6.54 9.35
N THR A 18 1.45 -5.40 9.69
CA THR A 18 2.10 -4.11 9.43
C THR A 18 3.39 -3.95 10.20
N GLU A 19 3.43 -4.42 11.45
CA GLU A 19 4.62 -4.33 12.28
C GLU A 19 5.75 -5.22 11.75
N VAL A 20 5.42 -6.44 11.33
CA VAL A 20 6.40 -7.35 10.74
C VAL A 20 6.98 -6.76 9.44
N LEU A 21 6.12 -6.21 8.59
CA LEU A 21 6.57 -5.60 7.34
C LEU A 21 7.50 -4.42 7.59
N LYS A 22 7.17 -3.58 8.56
CA LYS A 22 8.02 -2.44 8.91
C LYS A 22 9.42 -2.88 9.32
N GLU A 23 9.52 -3.98 10.05
CA GLU A 23 10.81 -4.50 10.48
C GLU A 23 11.59 -5.16 9.35
N GLN A 24 10.90 -5.84 8.44
CA GLN A 24 11.55 -6.60 7.37
C GLN A 24 11.96 -5.74 6.18
N ILE A 25 11.35 -4.61 6.00
CA ILE A 25 11.67 -3.72 4.89
C ILE A 25 13.02 -3.03 5.14
N ASP A 26 13.94 -3.21 4.23
CA ASP A 26 15.23 -2.55 4.30
C ASP A 26 15.11 -1.13 3.73
N ARG A 27 14.85 -0.20 4.62
CA ARG A 27 14.59 1.19 4.25
C ARG A 27 15.76 1.84 3.55
N ALA A 28 16.96 1.60 4.04
CA ALA A 28 18.16 2.20 3.47
C ALA A 28 18.39 1.70 2.04
N ARG A 29 18.24 0.39 1.82
CA ARG A 29 18.47 -0.21 0.51
C ARG A 29 17.43 0.24 -0.51
N LEU A 30 16.18 0.41 -0.07
CA LEU A 30 15.09 0.77 -0.97
C LEU A 30 14.87 2.28 -1.09
N GLY A 31 15.64 3.08 -0.36
CA GLY A 31 15.49 4.52 -0.40
C GLY A 31 14.23 5.04 0.26
N ILE A 32 13.75 4.33 1.28
CA ILE A 32 12.53 4.71 1.99
C ILE A 32 12.87 5.64 3.15
N ASP A 33 12.21 6.79 3.17
CA ASP A 33 12.39 7.77 4.25
C ASP A 33 11.47 7.44 5.43
N ARG A 34 10.17 7.44 5.21
CA ARG A 34 9.19 7.20 6.24
C ARG A 34 8.24 6.08 5.86
N ILE A 35 7.81 5.32 6.87
CA ILE A 35 6.79 4.29 6.72
C ILE A 35 5.60 4.68 7.58
N TYR A 36 4.46 4.86 6.93
CA TYR A 36 3.18 5.10 7.59
C TYR A 36 2.36 3.82 7.56
N THR A 37 1.46 3.66 8.50
CA THR A 37 0.58 2.51 8.56
C THR A 37 -0.86 2.96 8.69
N ALA A 38 -1.76 2.20 8.08
CA ALA A 38 -3.20 2.38 8.22
C ALA A 38 -3.84 1.00 8.29
N TYR A 39 -4.89 0.87 9.09
CA TYR A 39 -5.52 -0.41 9.34
C TYR A 39 -6.87 -0.55 8.66
N ASN A 40 -7.24 0.46 7.90
CA ASN A 40 -8.44 0.44 7.05
C ASN A 40 -8.30 1.54 6.01
N THR A 41 -9.24 1.58 5.06
CA THR A 41 -9.15 2.54 3.96
C THR A 41 -9.43 3.97 4.40
N ASP A 42 -10.25 4.18 5.42
CA ASP A 42 -10.49 5.53 5.95
C ASP A 42 -9.21 6.12 6.54
N MET A 43 -8.48 5.33 7.33
CA MET A 43 -7.19 5.75 7.85
C MET A 43 -6.19 6.03 6.74
N ALA A 44 -6.20 5.18 5.70
CA ALA A 44 -5.33 5.39 4.54
C ALA A 44 -5.61 6.73 3.86
N ARG A 45 -6.88 7.09 3.68
CA ARG A 45 -7.25 8.36 3.10
C ARG A 45 -6.80 9.54 3.96
N GLU A 46 -6.89 9.40 5.29
CA GLU A 46 -6.39 10.43 6.19
C GLU A 46 -4.89 10.64 6.05
N VAL A 47 -4.13 9.56 5.98
CA VAL A 47 -2.68 9.65 5.76
C VAL A 47 -2.38 10.32 4.42
N LEU A 48 -3.10 9.93 3.37
CA LEU A 48 -2.92 10.51 2.04
C LEU A 48 -3.26 12.01 1.99
N GLY A 49 -4.13 12.46 2.89
CA GLY A 49 -4.48 13.87 2.98
C GLY A 49 -3.51 14.70 3.80
N SER A 50 -2.68 14.07 4.62
CA SER A 50 -1.78 14.78 5.55
C SER A 50 -0.30 14.57 5.29
N ALA A 51 0.07 13.60 4.47
CA ALA A 51 1.47 13.29 4.19
C ALA A 51 1.66 13.01 2.69
N GLU A 52 2.87 13.25 2.22
CA GLU A 52 3.21 12.88 0.84
C GLU A 52 3.57 11.40 0.82
N ILE A 53 2.79 10.63 0.09
CA ILE A 53 2.99 9.20 -0.06
C ILE A 53 3.37 8.90 -1.50
N ASP A 54 4.45 8.16 -1.68
CA ASP A 54 4.96 7.80 -3.00
C ASP A 54 4.60 6.37 -3.39
N MET A 55 4.42 5.50 -2.41
CA MET A 55 4.13 4.09 -2.65
C MET A 55 3.21 3.55 -1.57
N ILE A 56 2.30 2.68 -1.97
CA ILE A 56 1.38 1.99 -1.05
C ILE A 56 1.55 0.48 -1.21
N LEU A 57 1.68 -0.21 -0.06
CA LEU A 57 1.51 -1.65 0.02
C LEU A 57 0.19 -1.89 0.70
N CYS A 58 -0.74 -2.54 0.03
CA CYS A 58 -2.10 -2.66 0.54
C CYS A 58 -2.59 -4.10 0.48
N ASP A 59 -3.19 -4.57 1.58
CA ASP A 59 -3.90 -5.84 1.57
C ASP A 59 -5.16 -5.69 0.69
N ILE A 60 -5.53 -6.73 -0.02
CA ILE A 60 -6.68 -6.71 -0.90
C ILE A 60 -7.97 -6.77 -0.07
N GLU A 61 -8.06 -7.73 0.83
CA GLU A 61 -9.27 -7.96 1.61
C GLU A 61 -9.18 -7.30 2.97
N MET A 62 -10.06 -6.34 3.20
CA MET A 62 -10.21 -5.66 4.48
C MET A 62 -11.68 -5.46 4.77
N PRO A 63 -12.07 -5.35 6.06
CA PRO A 63 -13.46 -5.05 6.40
C PRO A 63 -13.94 -3.75 5.76
N LYS A 64 -15.20 -3.68 5.43
CA LYS A 64 -15.91 -2.53 4.82
C LYS A 64 -15.50 -2.23 3.39
N GLU A 65 -14.25 -1.97 3.15
CA GLU A 65 -13.78 -1.56 1.82
C GLU A 65 -12.46 -2.26 1.54
N ASN A 66 -12.38 -2.92 0.39
CA ASN A 66 -11.17 -3.65 0.04
C ASN A 66 -10.12 -2.76 -0.63
N GLY A 67 -8.94 -3.34 -0.84
CA GLY A 67 -7.83 -2.60 -1.44
C GLY A 67 -8.09 -2.14 -2.86
N LEU A 68 -8.93 -2.84 -3.60
CA LEU A 68 -9.28 -2.45 -4.96
C LEU A 68 -10.06 -1.14 -4.97
N GLU A 69 -10.95 -0.96 -4.01
CA GLU A 69 -11.74 0.27 -3.90
C GLU A 69 -10.84 1.45 -3.54
N LEU A 70 -9.85 1.22 -2.68
CA LEU A 70 -8.88 2.26 -2.36
C LEU A 70 -8.07 2.66 -3.61
N LEU A 71 -7.64 1.68 -4.40
CA LEU A 71 -6.92 1.95 -5.64
C LEU A 71 -7.76 2.78 -6.59
N GLU A 72 -9.04 2.43 -6.77
CA GLU A 72 -9.94 3.21 -7.62
C GLU A 72 -10.06 4.64 -7.14
N TRP A 73 -10.21 4.83 -5.83
CA TRP A 73 -10.32 6.15 -5.25
C TRP A 73 -9.08 6.99 -5.55
N ILE A 74 -7.89 6.39 -5.42
CA ILE A 74 -6.63 7.08 -5.69
C ILE A 74 -6.52 7.48 -7.16
N ARG A 75 -6.88 6.59 -8.07
CA ARG A 75 -6.81 6.87 -9.51
C ARG A 75 -7.83 7.92 -9.94
N LYS A 76 -9.01 7.93 -9.34
CA LYS A 76 -10.01 8.98 -9.60
C LYS A 76 -9.56 10.35 -9.08
N ALA A 77 -8.79 10.35 -7.99
CA ALA A 77 -8.21 11.58 -7.47
C ALA A 77 -6.97 12.01 -8.27
N GLN A 78 -6.64 11.29 -9.32
CA GLN A 78 -5.52 11.57 -10.22
C GLN A 78 -4.18 11.63 -9.49
N ARG A 79 -4.02 10.80 -8.47
CA ARG A 79 -2.78 10.73 -7.72
C ARG A 79 -1.83 9.72 -8.36
N ASP A 80 -0.61 10.15 -8.60
CA ASP A 80 0.43 9.33 -9.17
C ASP A 80 1.23 8.66 -8.06
N ILE A 81 0.65 7.59 -7.53
CA ILE A 81 1.24 6.82 -6.43
C ILE A 81 1.41 5.38 -6.91
N GLU A 82 2.60 4.81 -6.66
CA GLU A 82 2.82 3.39 -6.92
C GLU A 82 1.97 2.57 -5.97
N PHE A 83 1.20 1.65 -6.49
CA PHE A 83 0.28 0.85 -5.68
C PHE A 83 0.57 -0.63 -5.87
N LEU A 84 0.94 -1.30 -4.79
CA LEU A 84 1.25 -2.73 -4.78
C LEU A 84 0.31 -3.45 -3.83
N PHE A 85 -0.20 -4.59 -4.26
CA PHE A 85 -0.99 -5.44 -3.39
C PHE A 85 -0.11 -6.44 -2.66
N LEU A 86 -0.33 -6.53 -1.36
CA LEU A 86 0.31 -7.51 -0.51
C LEU A 86 -0.70 -8.63 -0.29
N THR A 87 -0.45 -9.82 -0.83
CA THR A 87 -1.50 -10.82 -0.88
C THR A 87 -0.93 -12.24 -0.90
N SER A 88 -1.77 -13.21 -0.51
CA SER A 88 -1.48 -14.62 -0.71
C SER A 88 -1.65 -14.96 -2.20
N HIS A 89 -1.14 -16.12 -2.60
CA HIS A 89 -1.25 -16.57 -3.98
C HIS A 89 -2.71 -16.64 -4.44
N GLU A 90 -3.60 -17.12 -3.60
CA GLU A 90 -5.02 -17.22 -3.94
C GLU A 90 -5.66 -15.85 -4.16
N LYS A 91 -5.36 -14.91 -3.28
CA LYS A 91 -5.86 -13.53 -3.42
C LYS A 91 -5.30 -12.86 -4.65
N PHE A 92 -4.06 -13.16 -4.99
CA PHE A 92 -3.43 -12.63 -6.19
C PHE A 92 -4.22 -13.02 -7.45
N GLU A 93 -4.56 -14.30 -7.59
CA GLU A 93 -5.33 -14.78 -8.72
C GLU A 93 -6.66 -14.06 -8.87
N TYR A 94 -7.33 -13.85 -7.75
CA TYR A 94 -8.61 -13.14 -7.71
C TYR A 94 -8.46 -11.67 -8.15
N ALA A 95 -7.47 -10.99 -7.59
CA ALA A 95 -7.33 -9.56 -7.82
C ALA A 95 -6.73 -9.23 -9.19
N PHE A 96 -5.83 -10.06 -9.69
CA PHE A 96 -5.14 -9.80 -10.95
C PHE A 96 -6.10 -9.69 -12.12
N GLY A 97 -7.17 -10.48 -12.11
CA GLY A 97 -8.18 -10.40 -13.15
C GLY A 97 -9.01 -9.12 -13.12
N ALA A 98 -9.08 -8.46 -11.97
CA ALA A 98 -9.91 -7.28 -11.79
C ALA A 98 -9.14 -5.95 -11.93
N VAL A 99 -7.85 -5.94 -11.57
CA VAL A 99 -7.06 -4.71 -11.56
C VAL A 99 -5.72 -4.93 -12.23
N LYS A 100 -5.46 -4.16 -13.26
CA LYS A 100 -4.19 -4.24 -14.02
C LYS A 100 -3.27 -3.06 -13.81
N THR A 101 -3.64 -2.14 -12.92
CA THR A 101 -2.87 -0.92 -12.68
C THR A 101 -1.97 -1.00 -11.45
N ALA A 102 -1.94 -2.16 -10.79
CA ALA A 102 -1.12 -2.40 -9.62
C ALA A 102 -0.29 -3.66 -9.83
N LEU A 103 0.90 -3.69 -9.24
CA LEU A 103 1.74 -4.88 -9.23
C LEU A 103 1.54 -5.60 -7.90
N PRO A 104 1.11 -6.85 -7.89
CA PRO A 104 0.95 -7.59 -6.64
C PRO A 104 2.27 -8.08 -6.09
N ILE A 105 2.36 -8.11 -4.77
CA ILE A 105 3.46 -8.74 -4.05
C ILE A 105 2.89 -9.96 -3.35
N ILE A 106 3.51 -11.11 -3.57
CA ILE A 106 3.07 -12.39 -3.00
C ILE A 106 4.05 -12.82 -1.92
N TYR A 107 3.49 -13.27 -0.78
CA TYR A 107 4.32 -13.83 0.28
C TYR A 107 3.60 -14.90 1.09
#